data_8b3253069ef60847cf8c8a8c9e105f12
#
_entry.id   8b3253069ef60847cf8c8a8c9e105f12
#
_cell.length_a   1.000
_cell.length_b   1.000
_cell.length_c   1.000
_cell.angle_alpha   90.00
_cell.angle_beta   90.00
_cell.angle_gamma   90.00
#
_symmetry.space_group_name_H-M   'P 1'
#
loop_
_entity.id
_entity.type
_entity.pdbx_description
1 polymer ?
#
loop_
_entity_poly.entity_id
_entity_poly.type
_entity_poly.pdbx_seq_one_letter_code
_entity_poly.pdbx_strand_id
1 'polypeptide(L)'
;MSKAPRVPDYLGHILEAIERIERYVADLSEVAFYQSDLVQDAVIRNIENIGEASNNIQRVDPEFAAEHDEIPWDVMYAMRNRVSHGYFKVDLEIVWNTIQNDLPGLHRQVQTLVKDFPQANDDGPTPC
;
A
#
# COMPACT_ATOMS: atom_id res chain seq x y z
N MET A 1 -24.50 -4.19 -13.54
CA MET A 1 -23.70 -5.29 -13.31
C MET A 1 -22.45 -4.90 -12.60
N SER A 2 -22.16 -5.57 -11.56
CA SER A 2 -21.01 -5.18 -10.84
C SER A 2 -19.79 -5.82 -11.42
N LYS A 3 -18.68 -5.15 -11.38
CA LYS A 3 -17.46 -5.70 -11.87
C LYS A 3 -16.55 -6.02 -10.74
N ALA A 4 -15.81 -7.06 -10.87
CA ALA A 4 -14.77 -7.36 -9.92
C ALA A 4 -13.75 -6.22 -9.95
N PRO A 5 -13.12 -5.91 -8.83
CA PRO A 5 -12.06 -4.93 -8.82
C PRO A 5 -10.95 -5.34 -9.78
N ARG A 6 -10.34 -4.38 -10.39
CA ARG A 6 -9.29 -4.61 -11.36
C ARG A 6 -7.98 -4.04 -10.84
N VAL A 7 -6.90 -4.36 -11.56
CA VAL A 7 -5.57 -3.91 -11.15
C VAL A 7 -5.52 -2.42 -10.85
N PRO A 8 -6.06 -1.52 -11.69
CA PRO A 8 -6.02 -0.09 -11.35
C PRO A 8 -6.68 0.23 -10.02
N ASP A 9 -7.75 -0.48 -9.67
CA ASP A 9 -8.41 -0.25 -8.39
C ASP A 9 -7.49 -0.59 -7.23
N TYR A 10 -6.80 -1.72 -7.34
CA TYR A 10 -5.89 -2.14 -6.28
C TYR A 10 -4.68 -1.23 -6.19
N LEU A 11 -4.18 -0.77 -7.33
CA LEU A 11 -3.08 0.20 -7.31
C LEU A 11 -3.51 1.49 -6.61
N GLY A 12 -4.74 1.92 -6.85
CA GLY A 12 -5.29 3.08 -6.16
C GLY A 12 -5.37 2.87 -4.66
N HIS A 13 -5.74 1.66 -4.24
CA HIS A 13 -5.80 1.34 -2.81
C HIS A 13 -4.42 1.42 -2.18
N ILE A 14 -3.39 0.97 -2.90
CA ILE A 14 -2.02 1.04 -2.41
C ILE A 14 -1.60 2.50 -2.25
N LEU A 15 -1.86 3.32 -3.27
CA LEU A 15 -1.51 4.75 -3.20
C LEU A 15 -2.20 5.43 -2.04
N GLU A 16 -3.49 5.18 -1.89
CA GLU A 16 -4.24 5.82 -0.82
C GLU A 16 -3.69 5.41 0.55
N ALA A 17 -3.35 4.13 0.72
CA ALA A 17 -2.84 3.66 1.98
C ALA A 17 -1.49 4.30 2.31
N ILE A 18 -0.61 4.41 1.31
CA ILE A 18 0.69 5.05 1.53
C ILE A 18 0.50 6.51 1.92
N GLU A 19 -0.40 7.21 1.22
CA GLU A 19 -0.63 8.62 1.49
C GLU A 19 -1.21 8.83 2.88
N ARG A 20 -2.07 7.94 3.34
CA ARG A 20 -2.59 8.02 4.69
C ARG A 20 -1.48 7.84 5.71
N ILE A 21 -0.62 6.85 5.50
CA ILE A 21 0.50 6.63 6.41
C ILE A 21 1.38 7.88 6.48
N GLU A 22 1.69 8.45 5.32
CA GLU A 22 2.53 9.64 5.27
C GLU A 22 1.91 10.80 6.05
N ARG A 23 0.60 10.98 5.94
CA ARG A 23 -0.07 12.02 6.70
C ARG A 23 -0.03 11.77 8.19
N TYR A 24 -0.22 10.51 8.59
CA TYR A 24 -0.28 10.19 10.01
C TYR A 24 1.05 10.42 10.71
N VAL A 25 2.15 10.21 10.00
CA VAL A 25 3.47 10.32 10.61
C VAL A 25 4.20 11.62 10.25
N ALA A 26 3.57 12.50 9.47
CA ALA A 26 4.25 13.64 8.86
C ALA A 26 5.00 14.50 9.88
N ASP A 27 4.43 14.69 11.04
CA ASP A 27 5.04 15.54 12.04
C ASP A 27 5.62 14.79 13.21
N LEU A 28 5.77 13.46 13.06
CA LEU A 28 6.25 12.66 14.18
C LEU A 28 7.71 12.30 14.03
N SER A 29 8.42 12.37 15.15
CA SER A 29 9.74 11.77 15.23
C SER A 29 9.57 10.27 15.45
N GLU A 30 10.66 9.54 15.29
CA GLU A 30 10.66 8.10 15.55
C GLU A 30 10.21 7.80 16.98
N VAL A 31 10.70 8.59 17.94
CA VAL A 31 10.33 8.39 19.34
C VAL A 31 8.84 8.63 19.54
N ALA A 32 8.30 9.69 18.93
CA ALA A 32 6.89 9.98 19.04
C ALA A 32 6.04 8.86 18.43
N PHE A 33 6.49 8.30 17.32
CA PHE A 33 5.80 7.17 16.71
C PHE A 33 5.76 5.98 17.67
N TYR A 34 6.87 5.71 18.37
CA TYR A 34 6.94 4.59 19.30
C TYR A 34 6.04 4.80 20.52
N GLN A 35 5.62 6.02 20.76
CA GLN A 35 4.80 6.32 21.93
C GLN A 35 3.32 6.51 21.61
N SER A 36 2.94 6.39 20.34
CA SER A 36 1.56 6.63 19.95
C SER A 36 0.88 5.35 19.47
N ASP A 37 0.15 4.71 20.36
CA ASP A 37 -0.61 3.51 19.99
C ASP A 37 -1.59 3.81 18.87
N LEU A 38 -2.22 4.97 18.91
CA LEU A 38 -3.20 5.34 17.90
C LEU A 38 -2.58 5.40 16.51
N VAL A 39 -1.43 6.06 16.39
CA VAL A 39 -0.77 6.16 15.10
C VAL A 39 -0.25 4.80 14.65
N GLN A 40 0.31 4.03 15.58
CA GLN A 40 0.78 2.67 15.25
C GLN A 40 -0.35 1.83 14.68
N ASP A 41 -1.51 1.86 15.31
CA ASP A 41 -2.64 1.06 14.85
C ASP A 41 -3.10 1.52 13.47
N ALA A 42 -3.15 2.82 13.24
CA ALA A 42 -3.56 3.36 11.96
C ALA A 42 -2.56 2.99 10.85
N VAL A 43 -1.27 3.06 11.15
CA VAL A 43 -0.23 2.70 10.20
C VAL A 43 -0.31 1.21 9.88
N ILE A 44 -0.43 0.38 10.89
CA ILE A 44 -0.50 -1.07 10.69
C ILE A 44 -1.70 -1.43 9.82
N ARG A 45 -2.86 -0.80 10.07
CA ARG A 45 -4.03 -1.06 9.25
C ARG A 45 -3.76 -0.75 7.79
N ASN A 46 -3.06 0.34 7.51
CA ASN A 46 -2.78 0.70 6.14
C ASN A 46 -1.69 -0.17 5.51
N ILE A 47 -0.74 -0.67 6.30
CA ILE A 47 0.19 -1.67 5.79
C ILE A 47 -0.56 -2.94 5.41
N GLU A 48 -1.55 -3.34 6.20
CA GLU A 48 -2.39 -4.48 5.84
C GLU A 48 -3.11 -4.24 4.53
N ASN A 49 -3.63 -3.03 4.33
CA ASN A 49 -4.32 -2.70 3.09
C ASN A 49 -3.39 -2.78 1.89
N ILE A 50 -2.15 -2.31 2.04
CA ILE A 50 -1.17 -2.40 0.96
C ILE A 50 -0.90 -3.86 0.61
N GLY A 51 -0.68 -4.68 1.62
CA GLY A 51 -0.40 -6.10 1.39
C GLY A 51 -1.56 -6.84 0.76
N GLU A 52 -2.77 -6.51 1.20
CA GLU A 52 -3.97 -7.15 0.67
C GLU A 52 -4.15 -6.80 -0.81
N ALA A 53 -3.98 -5.51 -1.15
CA ALA A 53 -4.09 -5.08 -2.54
C ALA A 53 -3.01 -5.72 -3.40
N SER A 54 -1.79 -5.84 -2.86
CA SER A 54 -0.70 -6.47 -3.60
C SER A 54 -0.99 -7.93 -3.90
N ASN A 55 -1.50 -8.65 -2.91
CA ASN A 55 -1.87 -10.04 -3.11
C ASN A 55 -3.00 -10.17 -4.13
N ASN A 56 -3.95 -9.27 -4.08
CA ASN A 56 -5.06 -9.30 -5.02
C ASN A 56 -4.59 -9.07 -6.45
N ILE A 57 -3.63 -8.18 -6.65
CA ILE A 57 -3.07 -7.95 -7.98
C ILE A 57 -2.42 -9.23 -8.51
N GLN A 58 -1.65 -9.91 -7.66
CA GLN A 58 -0.99 -11.15 -8.07
C GLN A 58 -2.01 -12.23 -8.41
N ARG A 59 -3.14 -12.24 -7.72
CA ARG A 59 -4.15 -13.26 -7.97
C ARG A 59 -4.96 -12.99 -9.22
N VAL A 60 -5.33 -11.72 -9.45
CA VAL A 60 -6.22 -11.42 -10.58
C VAL A 60 -5.46 -11.23 -11.88
N ASP A 61 -4.19 -10.87 -11.82
CA ASP A 61 -3.41 -10.65 -13.03
C ASP A 61 -1.95 -10.99 -12.78
N PRO A 62 -1.63 -12.28 -12.68
CA PRO A 62 -0.25 -12.68 -12.40
C PRO A 62 0.73 -12.24 -13.48
N GLU A 63 0.26 -12.07 -14.71
CA GLU A 63 1.16 -11.61 -15.77
C GLU A 63 1.56 -10.17 -15.54
N PHE A 64 0.62 -9.33 -15.14
CA PHE A 64 0.93 -7.95 -14.82
C PHE A 64 1.93 -7.88 -13.67
N ALA A 65 1.72 -8.68 -12.63
CA ALA A 65 2.62 -8.67 -11.49
C ALA A 65 4.02 -9.10 -11.90
N ALA A 66 4.13 -10.10 -12.78
CA ALA A 66 5.42 -10.56 -13.25
C ALA A 66 6.12 -9.54 -14.13
N GLU A 67 5.34 -8.79 -14.92
CA GLU A 67 5.90 -7.75 -15.78
C GLU A 67 6.41 -6.56 -14.99
N HIS A 68 5.93 -6.39 -13.78
CA HIS A 68 6.30 -5.25 -12.93
C HIS A 68 6.91 -5.75 -11.62
N ASP A 69 7.86 -6.68 -11.74
CA ASP A 69 8.46 -7.29 -10.58
C ASP A 69 9.45 -6.35 -9.87
N GLU A 70 9.69 -5.17 -10.42
CA GLU A 70 10.42 -4.15 -9.69
C GLU A 70 9.62 -3.73 -8.46
N ILE A 71 8.31 -3.96 -8.44
CA ILE A 71 7.50 -3.71 -7.26
C ILE A 71 7.48 -4.99 -6.43
N PRO A 72 7.84 -4.92 -5.15
CA PRO A 72 7.97 -6.14 -4.34
C PRO A 72 6.62 -6.62 -3.80
N TRP A 73 5.78 -7.13 -4.69
CA TRP A 73 4.44 -7.59 -4.32
C TRP A 73 4.47 -8.59 -3.18
N ASP A 74 5.40 -9.57 -3.25
CA ASP A 74 5.47 -10.61 -2.24
C ASP A 74 5.93 -10.06 -0.90
N VAL A 75 6.84 -9.09 -0.92
CA VAL A 75 7.33 -8.50 0.32
C VAL A 75 6.21 -7.73 1.01
N MET A 76 5.41 -7.02 0.23
CA MET A 76 4.30 -6.26 0.80
C MET A 76 3.25 -7.19 1.41
N TYR A 77 2.97 -8.30 0.74
CA TYR A 77 2.02 -9.25 1.28
C TYR A 77 2.59 -9.93 2.54
N ALA A 78 3.88 -10.25 2.52
CA ALA A 78 4.52 -10.84 3.69
C ALA A 78 4.48 -9.89 4.88
N MET A 79 4.68 -8.61 4.65
CA MET A 79 4.60 -7.62 5.72
C MET A 79 3.18 -7.57 6.30
N ARG A 80 2.16 -7.62 5.44
CA ARG A 80 0.79 -7.68 5.89
C ARG A 80 0.56 -8.87 6.83
N ASN A 81 1.11 -10.03 6.45
CA ASN A 81 0.92 -11.22 7.26
C ASN A 81 1.62 -11.10 8.61
N ARG A 82 2.79 -10.47 8.64
CA ARG A 82 3.51 -10.29 9.89
C ARG A 82 2.75 -9.39 10.86
N VAL A 83 2.15 -8.31 10.35
CA VAL A 83 1.44 -7.39 11.24
C VAL A 83 0.04 -7.90 11.58
N SER A 84 -0.58 -8.66 10.69
CA SER A 84 -1.95 -9.13 10.92
C SER A 84 -2.04 -10.29 11.88
N HIS A 85 -1.01 -11.14 11.92
CA HIS A 85 -1.10 -12.33 12.74
C HIS A 85 -0.79 -12.07 14.21
N GLY A 86 -0.68 -10.78 14.55
CA GLY A 86 -0.80 -10.41 15.92
C GLY A 86 0.24 -10.97 16.83
N TYR A 87 1.40 -11.18 16.32
CA TYR A 87 2.45 -11.48 17.20
C TYR A 87 2.53 -10.27 18.09
N PHE A 88 2.52 -10.51 19.36
CA PHE A 88 2.36 -9.50 20.31
C PHE A 88 3.26 -8.34 20.11
N LYS A 89 4.36 -8.55 19.47
CA LYS A 89 5.26 -7.46 19.23
C LYS A 89 5.48 -7.34 17.78
N VAL A 90 4.73 -6.44 17.18
CA VAL A 90 5.10 -5.94 15.88
C VAL A 90 6.38 -5.17 16.12
N ASP A 91 7.38 -5.43 15.32
CA ASP A 91 8.63 -4.73 15.45
C ASP A 91 8.44 -3.33 14.87
N LEU A 92 8.24 -2.38 15.76
CA LEU A 92 7.95 -1.00 15.35
C LEU A 92 9.13 -0.35 14.66
N GLU A 93 10.35 -0.81 14.95
CA GLU A 93 11.51 -0.28 14.25
C GLU A 93 11.47 -0.67 12.78
N ILE A 94 11.09 -1.90 12.49
CA ILE A 94 10.95 -2.33 11.10
C ILE A 94 9.84 -1.53 10.42
N VAL A 95 8.73 -1.30 11.11
CA VAL A 95 7.63 -0.53 10.56
C VAL A 95 8.08 0.89 10.25
N TRP A 96 8.77 1.54 11.19
CA TRP A 96 9.25 2.90 10.97
C TRP A 96 10.22 2.97 9.81
N ASN A 97 11.16 2.02 9.74
CA ASN A 97 12.11 2.00 8.63
C ASN A 97 11.42 1.80 7.29
N THR A 98 10.39 0.97 7.26
CA THR A 98 9.61 0.75 6.04
C THR A 98 8.95 2.05 5.60
N ILE A 99 8.36 2.80 6.54
CA ILE A 99 7.71 4.06 6.23
C ILE A 99 8.70 5.06 5.66
N GLN A 100 9.88 5.15 6.27
CA GLN A 100 10.83 6.19 5.89
C GLN A 100 11.62 5.85 4.64
N ASN A 101 11.94 4.58 4.45
CA ASN A 101 12.88 4.18 3.41
C ASN A 101 12.24 3.49 2.22
N ASP A 102 11.13 2.79 2.42
CA ASP A 102 10.56 1.98 1.36
C ASP A 102 9.30 2.58 0.73
N LEU A 103 8.43 3.17 1.54
CA LEU A 103 7.16 3.66 1.02
C LEU A 103 7.29 4.80 0.02
N PRO A 104 8.23 5.76 0.19
CA PRO A 104 8.31 6.82 -0.81
C PRO A 104 8.65 6.32 -2.21
N GLY A 105 9.55 5.34 -2.30
CA GLY A 105 9.88 4.75 -3.60
C GLY A 105 8.72 3.95 -4.17
N LEU A 106 8.04 3.19 -3.31
CA LEU A 106 6.89 2.42 -3.74
C LEU A 106 5.78 3.36 -4.25
N HIS A 107 5.56 4.48 -3.56
CA HIS A 107 4.56 5.44 -3.97
C HIS A 107 4.84 5.92 -5.40
N ARG A 108 6.09 6.26 -5.69
CA ARG A 108 6.46 6.73 -7.02
C ARG A 108 6.27 5.64 -8.07
N GLN A 109 6.67 4.42 -7.74
CA GLN A 109 6.55 3.30 -8.68
C GLN A 109 5.09 3.02 -9.01
N VAL A 110 4.23 3.01 -7.99
CA VAL A 110 2.81 2.73 -8.20
C VAL A 110 2.14 3.88 -8.94
N GLN A 111 2.52 5.13 -8.63
CA GLN A 111 1.98 6.27 -9.38
C GLN A 111 2.28 6.16 -10.85
N THR A 112 3.49 5.74 -11.19
CA THR A 112 3.88 5.57 -12.58
C THR A 112 3.02 4.52 -13.26
N LEU A 113 2.77 3.40 -12.57
CA LEU A 113 1.93 2.35 -13.14
C LEU A 113 0.50 2.82 -13.37
N VAL A 114 -0.04 3.59 -12.44
CA VAL A 114 -1.40 4.09 -12.57
C VAL A 114 -1.52 4.97 -13.81
N LYS A 115 -0.51 5.78 -14.07
CA LYS A 115 -0.54 6.64 -15.25
C LYS A 115 -0.53 5.87 -16.56
N ASP A 116 0.04 4.67 -16.54
CA ASP A 116 0.11 3.88 -17.75
C ASP A 116 -1.19 3.19 -18.12
N PHE A 117 -2.13 3.11 -17.18
CA PHE A 117 -3.41 2.51 -17.49
C PHE A 117 -4.29 3.52 -18.23
N PRO A 118 -5.03 3.06 -19.23
CA PRO A 118 -6.00 3.91 -19.85
C PRO A 118 -6.97 4.34 -18.76
N GLN A 119 -7.26 5.58 -18.75
CA GLN A 119 -8.15 6.09 -17.76
C GLN A 119 -9.54 5.96 -18.24
N ALA A 120 -9.92 4.77 -18.45
CA ALA A 120 -11.21 4.53 -18.96
C ALA A 120 -12.22 5.08 -18.06
N ASN A 121 -11.83 5.09 -16.88
CA ASN A 121 -12.70 5.57 -15.97
C ASN A 121 -12.82 6.98 -16.08
N ASP A 122 -11.90 7.50 -16.61
CA ASP A 122 -12.03 8.80 -16.75
C ASP A 122 -12.99 9.13 -17.59
N ASP A 123 -13.27 8.31 -18.11
CA ASP A 123 -14.20 8.48 -18.91
C ASP A 123 -15.27 8.84 -18.29
N GLY A 124 -15.09 8.91 -17.90
CA GLY A 124 -15.71 9.24 -17.56
C GLY A 124 -16.11 9.92 -17.34
N PRO A 125 -16.49 10.21 -17.34
CA PRO A 125 -16.85 10.93 -17.22
C PRO A 125 -17.01 11.67 -16.90
N THR A 126 -16.82 11.90 -16.78
CA THR A 126 -16.95 12.47 -16.41
C THR A 126 -17.21 13.11 -16.43
N PRO A 127 -17.49 13.42 -16.41
CA PRO A 127 -17.75 14.13 -16.30
C PRO A 127 -17.92 14.80 -16.06
N CYS A 128 -17.92 14.94 -16.00
CA CYS A 128 -18.11 15.50 -15.79
C CYS A 128 -18.20 15.95 -15.85
#